data_d361108a452aec966d218d586b074734
#
_entry.id   d361108a452aec966d218d586b074734
#
_cell.length_a   1.000
_cell.length_b   1.000
_cell.length_c   1.000
_cell.angle_alpha   90.00
_cell.angle_beta   90.00
_cell.angle_gamma   90.00
#
_symmetry.space_group_name_H-M   'P 1'
#
loop_
_entity.id
_entity.type
_entity.pdbx_description
1 polymer ?
#
loop_
_entity_poly.entity_id
_entity_poly.type
_entity_poly.pdbx_seq_one_letter_code
_entity_poly.pdbx_strand_id
1 'polypeptide(L)'
;MSTDKNILLYAIANNFKETLGLKVCKSTKGYISEYSESYSELSNNDKMYYTKYAIAIINCLSKYLEEQFEQKMCMFKMNDEDSEVTHDFRIVCDDEEVIHLSMDYKKIGVNPIIPDRLMKLCGYNKNTNMYKEYTKNYNSICKNIYKKIGSYDKYSELSDKQREKIIYRPMNELLINTIGGKKKCTEKLYEHVFPEGVNANRIVIKWHKNRFVVYDFRNQVDEIKSFKLSPFKSKSKHPEDDARILYLTFKNGSKLEPQFILTLNTNSTDINEHISLKYTIKLDNIDELFKIGGSSIQ
;
A
#
# COMPACT_ATOMS: atom_id res chain seq x y z
N MET A 1 -14.11 -11.54 -5.27
CA MET A 1 -12.87 -10.74 -5.47
C MET A 1 -11.63 -11.61 -5.73
N SER A 2 -11.51 -12.79 -5.14
CA SER A 2 -10.45 -13.76 -5.45
C SER A 2 -10.55 -14.32 -6.88
N THR A 3 -11.75 -14.66 -7.34
CA THR A 3 -11.99 -15.28 -8.63
C THR A 3 -11.53 -14.41 -9.81
N ASP A 4 -11.92 -13.13 -9.88
CA ASP A 4 -11.52 -12.24 -10.98
C ASP A 4 -10.00 -12.01 -11.02
N LYS A 5 -9.36 -11.92 -9.85
CA LYS A 5 -7.89 -11.78 -9.75
C LYS A 5 -7.24 -13.04 -10.34
N ASN A 6 -7.66 -14.21 -9.91
CA ASN A 6 -7.09 -15.50 -10.35
C ASN A 6 -7.27 -15.72 -11.86
N ILE A 7 -8.44 -15.35 -12.40
CA ILE A 7 -8.71 -15.40 -13.84
C ILE A 7 -7.74 -14.50 -14.62
N LEU A 8 -7.53 -13.26 -14.12
CA LEU A 8 -6.60 -12.33 -14.78
C LEU A 8 -5.15 -12.81 -14.66
N LEU A 9 -4.74 -13.35 -13.50
CA LEU A 9 -3.43 -13.97 -13.31
C LEU A 9 -3.19 -15.12 -14.29
N TYR A 10 -4.17 -16.01 -14.45
CA TYR A 10 -4.12 -17.08 -15.44
C TYR A 10 -3.95 -16.53 -16.86
N ALA A 11 -4.77 -15.55 -17.25
CA ALA A 11 -4.69 -14.95 -18.57
C ALA A 11 -3.31 -14.29 -18.83
N ILE A 12 -2.75 -13.60 -17.84
CA ILE A 12 -1.39 -13.03 -17.94
C ILE A 12 -0.35 -14.14 -18.11
N ALA A 13 -0.36 -15.16 -17.24
CA ALA A 13 0.61 -16.26 -17.32
C ALA A 13 0.56 -17.00 -18.65
N ASN A 14 -0.65 -17.26 -19.17
CA ASN A 14 -0.84 -17.98 -20.43
C ASN A 14 -0.35 -17.16 -21.65
N ASN A 15 -0.51 -15.84 -21.61
CA ASN A 15 -0.10 -14.96 -22.71
C ASN A 15 1.37 -14.47 -22.59
N PHE A 16 2.02 -14.62 -21.45
CA PHE A 16 3.39 -14.15 -21.23
C PHE A 16 4.38 -14.82 -22.18
N LYS A 17 4.24 -16.12 -22.37
CA LYS A 17 5.08 -16.90 -23.30
C LYS A 17 4.92 -16.44 -24.74
N GLU A 18 3.69 -16.18 -25.16
CA GLU A 18 3.39 -15.83 -26.55
C GLU A 18 3.83 -14.41 -26.89
N THR A 19 3.73 -13.48 -25.94
CA THR A 19 3.98 -12.06 -26.18
C THR A 19 5.45 -11.67 -25.99
N LEU A 20 6.14 -12.25 -24.98
CA LEU A 20 7.52 -11.90 -24.62
C LEU A 20 8.54 -12.99 -24.94
N GLY A 21 8.10 -14.17 -25.43
CA GLY A 21 8.98 -15.30 -25.64
C GLY A 21 9.57 -15.91 -24.37
N LEU A 22 9.09 -15.49 -23.20
CA LEU A 22 9.60 -15.94 -21.90
C LEU A 22 9.23 -17.41 -21.64
N LYS A 23 10.16 -18.18 -21.10
CA LYS A 23 9.90 -19.54 -20.64
C LYS A 23 9.13 -19.51 -19.33
N VAL A 24 8.05 -20.30 -19.25
CA VAL A 24 7.30 -20.50 -18.01
C VAL A 24 7.93 -21.64 -17.21
N CYS A 25 8.26 -21.40 -15.94
CA CYS A 25 8.85 -22.41 -15.06
C CYS A 25 7.92 -23.62 -14.89
N LYS A 26 8.48 -24.83 -14.67
CA LYS A 26 7.70 -26.06 -14.51
C LYS A 26 6.72 -26.01 -13.32
N SER A 27 7.12 -25.45 -12.19
CA SER A 27 6.25 -25.23 -11.03
C SER A 27 5.06 -24.36 -11.37
N THR A 28 5.28 -23.29 -12.13
CA THR A 28 4.23 -22.36 -12.58
C THR A 28 3.17 -23.05 -13.46
N LYS A 29 3.53 -24.09 -14.22
CA LYS A 29 2.57 -24.85 -15.02
C LYS A 29 1.53 -25.58 -14.16
N GLY A 30 1.89 -26.01 -12.96
CA GLY A 30 0.96 -26.60 -11.99
C GLY A 30 -0.08 -25.59 -11.53
N TYR A 31 0.36 -24.39 -11.10
CA TYR A 31 -0.55 -23.32 -10.68
C TYR A 31 -1.44 -22.79 -11.80
N ILE A 32 -0.90 -22.67 -13.02
CA ILE A 32 -1.71 -22.30 -14.18
C ILE A 32 -2.84 -23.30 -14.39
N SER A 33 -2.63 -24.60 -14.12
CA SER A 33 -3.69 -25.62 -14.25
C SER A 33 -4.80 -25.43 -13.23
N GLU A 34 -4.49 -24.99 -12.02
CA GLU A 34 -5.47 -24.74 -10.95
C GLU A 34 -6.40 -23.57 -11.27
N TYR A 35 -5.88 -22.50 -11.85
CA TYR A 35 -6.69 -21.34 -12.29
C TYR A 35 -7.35 -21.55 -13.66
N SER A 36 -6.93 -22.57 -14.42
CA SER A 36 -7.44 -22.88 -15.76
C SER A 36 -8.92 -23.27 -15.74
N GLU A 37 -9.37 -23.94 -14.68
CA GLU A 37 -10.77 -24.36 -14.51
C GLU A 37 -11.70 -23.15 -14.49
N SER A 38 -11.46 -22.20 -13.56
CA SER A 38 -12.25 -20.97 -13.47
C SER A 38 -12.22 -20.15 -14.77
N TYR A 39 -11.09 -20.13 -15.48
CA TYR A 39 -11.00 -19.48 -16.79
C TYR A 39 -11.76 -20.24 -17.87
N SER A 40 -11.74 -21.58 -17.84
CA SER A 40 -12.41 -22.40 -18.84
C SER A 40 -13.93 -22.28 -18.79
N GLU A 41 -14.50 -22.04 -17.62
CA GLU A 41 -15.93 -21.86 -17.39
C GLU A 41 -16.47 -20.51 -17.89
N LEU A 42 -15.60 -19.56 -18.21
CA LEU A 42 -15.99 -18.24 -18.71
C LEU A 42 -16.65 -18.32 -20.09
N SER A 43 -17.56 -17.38 -20.36
CA SER A 43 -18.06 -17.13 -21.71
C SER A 43 -16.93 -16.74 -22.66
N ASN A 44 -17.11 -16.94 -23.96
CA ASN A 44 -16.11 -16.52 -24.96
C ASN A 44 -15.83 -15.01 -24.92
N ASN A 45 -16.83 -14.21 -24.61
CA ASN A 45 -16.68 -12.75 -24.48
C ASN A 45 -15.81 -12.38 -23.25
N ASP A 46 -16.03 -13.07 -22.12
CA ASP A 46 -15.23 -12.84 -20.93
C ASP A 46 -13.78 -13.31 -21.12
N LYS A 47 -13.58 -14.48 -21.75
CA LYS A 47 -12.25 -14.97 -22.12
C LYS A 47 -11.50 -13.95 -22.98
N MET A 48 -12.17 -13.43 -24.00
CA MET A 48 -11.60 -12.42 -24.87
C MET A 48 -11.28 -11.11 -24.09
N TYR A 49 -12.13 -10.71 -23.19
CA TYR A 49 -11.91 -9.55 -22.33
C TYR A 49 -10.65 -9.71 -21.47
N TYR A 50 -10.54 -10.83 -20.72
CA TYR A 50 -9.35 -11.08 -19.88
C TYR A 50 -8.08 -11.27 -20.69
N THR A 51 -8.16 -11.88 -21.87
CA THR A 51 -7.01 -12.01 -22.79
C THR A 51 -6.53 -10.66 -23.28
N LYS A 52 -7.43 -9.78 -23.74
CA LYS A 52 -7.07 -8.40 -24.14
C LYS A 52 -6.44 -7.63 -22.98
N TYR A 53 -6.98 -7.81 -21.78
CA TYR A 53 -6.48 -7.17 -20.57
C TYR A 53 -5.06 -7.64 -20.26
N ALA A 54 -4.84 -8.94 -20.28
CA ALA A 54 -3.53 -9.55 -20.06
C ALA A 54 -2.49 -9.07 -21.08
N ILE A 55 -2.83 -9.08 -22.37
CA ILE A 55 -1.95 -8.62 -23.45
C ILE A 55 -1.58 -7.15 -23.28
N ALA A 56 -2.54 -6.29 -22.89
CA ALA A 56 -2.26 -4.87 -22.66
C ALA A 56 -1.32 -4.65 -21.49
N ILE A 57 -1.47 -5.41 -20.40
CA ILE A 57 -0.53 -5.38 -19.26
C ILE A 57 0.85 -5.86 -19.69
N ILE A 58 0.94 -6.98 -20.39
CA ILE A 58 2.19 -7.57 -20.85
C ILE A 58 2.93 -6.61 -21.80
N ASN A 59 2.23 -6.00 -22.75
CA ASN A 59 2.83 -5.01 -23.65
C ASN A 59 3.35 -3.77 -22.91
N CYS A 60 2.68 -3.34 -21.85
CA CYS A 60 3.16 -2.25 -21.00
C CYS A 60 4.44 -2.65 -20.25
N LEU A 61 4.50 -3.90 -19.76
CA LEU A 61 5.66 -4.44 -19.07
C LEU A 61 6.81 -4.72 -20.03
N SER A 62 6.55 -5.28 -21.24
CA SER A 62 7.58 -5.66 -22.20
C SER A 62 8.41 -4.45 -22.64
N LYS A 63 7.72 -3.36 -23.01
CA LYS A 63 8.41 -2.13 -23.37
C LYS A 63 9.35 -1.63 -22.28
N TYR A 64 8.93 -1.76 -21.02
CA TYR A 64 9.75 -1.38 -19.88
C TYR A 64 10.85 -2.38 -19.57
N LEU A 65 10.59 -3.68 -19.75
CA LEU A 65 11.56 -4.74 -19.52
C LEU A 65 12.65 -4.79 -20.60
N GLU A 66 12.30 -4.55 -21.87
CA GLU A 66 13.25 -4.47 -22.98
C GLU A 66 14.30 -3.36 -22.75
N GLU A 67 13.89 -2.22 -22.19
CA GLU A 67 14.77 -1.12 -21.82
C GLU A 67 15.75 -1.47 -20.68
N GLN A 68 15.40 -2.43 -19.82
CA GLN A 68 16.16 -2.78 -18.61
C GLN A 68 17.00 -4.07 -18.76
N PHE A 69 16.63 -4.97 -19.67
CA PHE A 69 17.17 -6.33 -19.74
C PHE A 69 17.66 -6.72 -21.13
N GLU A 70 18.47 -5.89 -21.77
CA GLU A 70 19.09 -6.25 -23.04
C GLU A 70 19.75 -7.64 -22.98
N GLN A 71 19.20 -8.61 -23.75
CA GLN A 71 19.75 -9.94 -24.06
C GLN A 71 19.76 -11.00 -22.94
N LYS A 72 19.05 -10.86 -21.84
CA LYS A 72 19.01 -11.89 -20.79
C LYS A 72 17.89 -12.90 -21.01
N MET A 73 18.19 -14.18 -20.75
CA MET A 73 17.16 -15.21 -20.71
C MET A 73 16.31 -15.07 -19.42
N CYS A 74 15.06 -14.64 -19.58
CA CYS A 74 14.16 -14.47 -18.45
C CYS A 74 13.10 -15.59 -18.40
N MET A 75 12.75 -15.98 -17.18
CA MET A 75 11.67 -16.94 -16.90
C MET A 75 10.61 -16.29 -16.04
N PHE A 76 9.37 -16.66 -16.31
CA PHE A 76 8.22 -16.28 -15.52
C PHE A 76 7.89 -17.37 -14.49
N LYS A 77 7.81 -16.98 -13.21
CA LYS A 77 7.51 -17.88 -12.10
C LYS A 77 6.37 -17.31 -11.25
N MET A 78 5.33 -18.10 -11.00
CA MET A 78 4.32 -17.76 -9.99
C MET A 78 4.85 -18.08 -8.59
N ASN A 79 4.32 -17.41 -7.61
CA ASN A 79 4.68 -17.67 -6.21
C ASN A 79 4.08 -18.97 -5.72
N ASP A 80 4.83 -19.67 -4.89
CA ASP A 80 4.34 -20.83 -4.15
C ASP A 80 3.54 -20.33 -2.93
N GLU A 81 2.47 -21.04 -2.54
CA GLU A 81 1.62 -20.67 -1.40
C GLU A 81 2.38 -20.58 -0.07
N ASP A 82 3.51 -21.28 0.05
CA ASP A 82 4.35 -21.32 1.24
C ASP A 82 5.36 -20.15 1.34
N SER A 83 5.37 -19.23 0.37
CA SER A 83 6.30 -18.10 0.46
C SER A 83 5.72 -17.00 1.37
N GLU A 84 6.50 -16.57 2.37
CA GLU A 84 6.19 -15.40 3.23
C GLU A 84 6.07 -14.09 2.44
N VAL A 85 6.27 -14.13 1.12
CA VAL A 85 6.36 -12.98 0.23
C VAL A 85 5.04 -12.76 -0.51
N THR A 86 4.46 -11.58 -0.38
CA THR A 86 3.13 -11.19 -0.87
C THR A 86 3.12 -10.69 -2.32
N HIS A 87 3.91 -11.29 -3.21
CA HIS A 87 3.82 -10.98 -4.65
C HIS A 87 3.16 -12.14 -5.43
N ASP A 88 2.51 -11.82 -6.55
CA ASP A 88 1.80 -12.80 -7.35
C ASP A 88 2.71 -13.51 -8.36
N PHE A 89 3.70 -12.79 -8.93
CA PHE A 89 4.63 -13.30 -9.92
C PHE A 89 6.06 -12.83 -9.70
N ARG A 90 7.00 -13.61 -10.24
CA ARG A 90 8.43 -13.25 -10.30
C ARG A 90 8.94 -13.37 -11.73
N ILE A 91 9.79 -12.45 -12.13
CA ILE A 91 10.61 -12.61 -13.33
C ILE A 91 12.02 -12.91 -12.85
N VAL A 92 12.55 -14.03 -13.32
CA VAL A 92 13.88 -14.54 -13.00
C VAL A 92 14.71 -14.45 -14.28
N CYS A 93 15.84 -13.76 -14.24
CA CYS A 93 16.76 -13.63 -15.36
C CYS A 93 18.13 -14.18 -14.93
N ASP A 94 18.66 -15.14 -15.70
CA ASP A 94 19.94 -15.81 -15.40
C ASP A 94 20.01 -16.37 -13.96
N ASP A 95 18.93 -17.02 -13.51
CA ASP A 95 18.73 -17.59 -12.17
C ASP A 95 18.66 -16.56 -11.00
N GLU A 96 18.72 -15.27 -11.28
CA GLU A 96 18.49 -14.22 -10.30
C GLU A 96 17.07 -13.67 -10.36
N GLU A 97 16.42 -13.50 -9.19
CA GLU A 97 15.10 -12.86 -9.10
C GLU A 97 15.24 -11.36 -9.32
N VAL A 98 14.77 -10.86 -10.47
CA VAL A 98 14.97 -9.47 -10.88
C VAL A 98 13.76 -8.60 -10.65
N ILE A 99 12.54 -9.18 -10.73
CA ILE A 99 11.29 -8.42 -10.61
C ILE A 99 10.23 -9.22 -9.88
N HIS A 100 9.60 -8.57 -8.92
CA HIS A 100 8.41 -9.05 -8.23
C HIS A 100 7.19 -8.28 -8.74
N LEU A 101 6.18 -9.01 -9.23
CA LEU A 101 4.95 -8.44 -9.74
C LEU A 101 3.79 -8.71 -8.78
N SER A 102 3.07 -7.67 -8.40
CA SER A 102 1.86 -7.78 -7.58
C SER A 102 0.67 -7.16 -8.28
N MET A 103 -0.49 -7.81 -8.11
CA MET A 103 -1.76 -7.36 -8.68
C MET A 103 -2.67 -6.83 -7.58
N ASP A 104 -2.88 -5.53 -7.53
CA ASP A 104 -3.73 -4.88 -6.53
C ASP A 104 -5.06 -4.40 -7.14
N TYR A 105 -6.18 -4.81 -6.55
CA TYR A 105 -7.50 -4.38 -6.97
C TYR A 105 -7.89 -3.05 -6.31
N LYS A 106 -8.20 -2.04 -7.11
CA LYS A 106 -8.63 -0.68 -6.74
C LYS A 106 -7.59 0.19 -6.01
N LYS A 107 -6.80 -0.34 -5.10
CA LYS A 107 -5.84 0.44 -4.31
C LYS A 107 -4.59 -0.39 -4.02
N ILE A 108 -3.47 0.29 -3.93
CA ILE A 108 -2.23 -0.31 -3.43
C ILE A 108 -2.34 -0.48 -1.92
N GLY A 109 -2.07 -1.69 -1.45
CA GLY A 109 -2.06 -1.99 -0.03
C GLY A 109 -0.94 -1.23 0.68
N VAL A 110 -1.27 -0.51 1.74
CA VAL A 110 -0.32 0.17 2.63
C VAL A 110 -0.67 -0.18 4.06
N ASN A 111 0.32 -0.55 4.86
CA ASN A 111 0.11 -0.94 6.24
C ASN A 111 -0.37 0.26 7.07
N PRO A 112 -1.46 0.12 7.86
CA PRO A 112 -1.95 1.20 8.70
C PRO A 112 -1.00 1.48 9.87
N ILE A 113 -0.92 2.73 10.31
CA ILE A 113 -0.25 3.08 11.56
C ILE A 113 -1.27 2.98 12.70
N ILE A 114 -0.95 2.14 13.70
CA ILE A 114 -1.75 1.98 14.92
C ILE A 114 -1.09 2.82 16.00
N PRO A 115 -1.76 3.87 16.53
CA PRO A 115 -1.15 4.81 17.47
C PRO A 115 -0.55 4.17 18.72
N ASP A 116 -1.20 3.16 19.31
CA ASP A 116 -0.70 2.47 20.49
C ASP A 116 0.61 1.69 20.23
N ARG A 117 0.90 1.33 18.97
CA ARG A 117 2.10 0.60 18.54
C ARG A 117 3.17 1.50 17.90
N LEU A 118 2.89 2.79 17.80
CA LEU A 118 3.76 3.75 17.10
C LEU A 118 5.20 3.73 17.59
N MET A 119 5.41 3.71 18.91
CA MET A 119 6.76 3.72 19.47
C MET A 119 7.55 2.47 19.11
N LYS A 120 6.89 1.30 19.11
CA LYS A 120 7.50 0.05 18.68
C LYS A 120 7.85 0.11 17.19
N LEU A 121 6.93 0.64 16.39
CA LEU A 121 7.15 0.86 14.96
C LEU A 121 8.38 1.75 14.71
N CYS A 122 8.54 2.84 15.48
CA CYS A 122 9.70 3.72 15.41
C CYS A 122 10.99 3.13 16.04
N GLY A 123 10.98 1.88 16.47
CA GLY A 123 12.16 1.21 17.05
C GLY A 123 12.51 1.60 18.49
N TYR A 124 11.54 2.16 19.22
CA TYR A 124 11.69 2.41 20.65
C TYR A 124 11.22 1.20 21.45
N ASN A 125 12.04 0.72 22.39
CA ASN A 125 11.64 -0.33 23.31
C ASN A 125 10.92 0.25 24.56
N LYS A 126 10.19 -0.61 25.28
CA LYS A 126 9.38 -0.26 26.45
C LYS A 126 10.15 0.42 27.59
N ASN A 127 11.47 0.23 27.64
CA ASN A 127 12.31 0.79 28.72
C ASN A 127 12.74 2.23 28.45
N THR A 128 12.60 2.71 27.23
CA THR A 128 12.98 4.10 26.88
C THR A 128 12.02 5.13 27.45
N ASN A 129 12.53 6.27 27.88
CA ASN A 129 11.72 7.38 28.39
C ASN A 129 10.70 7.84 27.33
N MET A 130 11.11 7.91 26.06
CA MET A 130 10.23 8.28 24.95
C MET A 130 9.02 7.33 24.83
N TYR A 131 9.23 6.02 24.94
CA TYR A 131 8.15 5.02 24.91
C TYR A 131 7.18 5.22 26.08
N LYS A 132 7.73 5.37 27.29
CA LYS A 132 6.93 5.54 28.51
C LYS A 132 6.10 6.83 28.48
N GLU A 133 6.72 7.94 28.07
CA GLU A 133 6.07 9.24 27.94
C GLU A 133 4.95 9.20 26.89
N TYR A 134 5.23 8.68 25.71
CA TYR A 134 4.24 8.51 24.67
C TYR A 134 3.04 7.67 25.15
N THR A 135 3.31 6.52 25.74
CA THR A 135 2.25 5.61 26.22
C THR A 135 1.40 6.28 27.29
N LYS A 136 2.02 7.03 28.21
CA LYS A 136 1.31 7.81 29.23
C LYS A 136 0.38 8.84 28.58
N ASN A 137 0.88 9.60 27.61
CA ASN A 137 0.12 10.64 26.91
C ASN A 137 -1.01 10.04 26.07
N TYR A 138 -0.73 8.96 25.32
CA TYR A 138 -1.73 8.22 24.57
C TYR A 138 -2.88 7.72 25.45
N ASN A 139 -2.55 7.04 26.55
CA ASN A 139 -3.55 6.53 27.49
C ASN A 139 -4.35 7.68 28.15
N SER A 140 -3.70 8.81 28.42
CA SER A 140 -4.41 9.99 28.96
C SER A 140 -5.42 10.54 27.95
N ILE A 141 -5.03 10.64 26.67
CA ILE A 141 -5.94 11.05 25.59
C ILE A 141 -7.11 10.08 25.48
N CYS A 142 -6.87 8.76 25.44
CA CYS A 142 -7.92 7.74 25.36
C CYS A 142 -8.90 7.85 26.52
N LYS A 143 -8.41 7.98 27.75
CA LYS A 143 -9.24 8.19 28.95
C LYS A 143 -10.08 9.48 28.86
N ASN A 144 -9.48 10.57 28.38
CA ASN A 144 -10.20 11.83 28.20
C ASN A 144 -11.27 11.74 27.11
N ILE A 145 -10.99 11.02 26.02
CA ILE A 145 -11.97 10.73 24.98
C ILE A 145 -13.15 9.97 25.59
N TYR A 146 -12.89 8.83 26.24
CA TYR A 146 -13.92 8.00 26.87
C TYR A 146 -14.75 8.80 27.88
N LYS A 147 -14.11 9.56 28.78
CA LYS A 147 -14.80 10.39 29.78
C LYS A 147 -15.75 11.43 29.15
N LYS A 148 -15.38 11.99 27.97
CA LYS A 148 -16.18 13.02 27.29
C LYS A 148 -17.30 12.46 26.44
N ILE A 149 -17.13 11.24 25.94
CA ILE A 149 -18.08 10.62 25.00
C ILE A 149 -18.79 9.39 25.57
N GLY A 150 -18.51 9.00 26.82
CA GLY A 150 -19.11 7.83 27.48
C GLY A 150 -20.63 7.90 27.69
N SER A 151 -21.25 9.07 27.39
CA SER A 151 -22.73 9.20 27.34
C SER A 151 -23.33 8.77 25.99
N TYR A 152 -22.52 8.44 25.00
CA TYR A 152 -22.94 7.98 23.68
C TYR A 152 -22.60 6.50 23.52
N ASP A 153 -23.45 5.76 22.82
CA ASP A 153 -23.20 4.35 22.56
C ASP A 153 -22.27 4.14 21.36
N LYS A 154 -22.35 5.03 20.36
CA LYS A 154 -21.60 4.91 19.11
C LYS A 154 -20.87 6.19 18.72
N TYR A 155 -19.70 6.03 18.10
CA TYR A 155 -18.95 7.16 17.54
C TYR A 155 -19.71 7.94 16.46
N SER A 156 -20.64 7.29 15.74
CA SER A 156 -21.49 7.93 14.73
C SER A 156 -22.44 8.97 15.29
N GLU A 157 -22.75 8.93 16.59
CA GLU A 157 -23.63 9.88 17.26
C GLU A 157 -22.95 11.23 17.55
N LEU A 158 -21.62 11.23 17.53
CA LEU A 158 -20.84 12.46 17.68
C LEU A 158 -20.91 13.29 16.39
N SER A 159 -21.15 14.58 16.52
CA SER A 159 -20.98 15.51 15.39
C SER A 159 -19.51 15.59 14.94
N ASP A 160 -19.27 15.99 13.70
CA ASP A 160 -17.91 16.13 13.16
C ASP A 160 -17.05 17.07 13.99
N LYS A 161 -17.64 18.19 14.46
CA LYS A 161 -16.97 19.15 15.35
C LYS A 161 -16.59 18.53 16.71
N GLN A 162 -17.42 17.63 17.25
CA GLN A 162 -17.09 16.92 18.48
C GLN A 162 -15.97 15.92 18.24
N ARG A 163 -16.03 15.12 17.16
CA ARG A 163 -14.97 14.20 16.76
C ARG A 163 -13.65 14.92 16.54
N GLU A 164 -13.68 16.05 15.83
CA GLU A 164 -12.49 16.89 15.65
C GLU A 164 -11.84 17.26 16.98
N LYS A 165 -12.61 17.89 17.86
CA LYS A 165 -12.11 18.45 19.12
C LYS A 165 -11.67 17.39 20.13
N ILE A 166 -12.39 16.26 20.19
CA ILE A 166 -12.21 15.27 21.23
C ILE A 166 -11.26 14.16 20.81
N ILE A 167 -11.25 13.78 19.53
CA ILE A 167 -10.52 12.60 19.02
C ILE A 167 -9.38 13.04 18.11
N TYR A 168 -9.72 13.70 16.98
CA TYR A 168 -8.75 13.86 15.89
C TYR A 168 -7.61 14.81 16.26
N ARG A 169 -7.93 15.99 16.74
CA ARG A 169 -6.92 17.01 17.08
C ARG A 169 -5.95 16.53 18.16
N PRO A 170 -6.39 16.02 19.34
CA PRO A 170 -5.46 15.56 20.36
C PRO A 170 -4.55 14.41 19.89
N MET A 171 -5.08 13.50 19.07
CA MET A 171 -4.30 12.37 18.57
C MET A 171 -3.28 12.79 17.52
N ASN A 172 -3.67 13.68 16.59
CA ASN A 172 -2.77 14.22 15.58
C ASN A 172 -1.65 15.07 16.22
N GLU A 173 -1.96 15.87 17.20
CA GLU A 173 -0.96 16.65 17.97
C GLU A 173 0.01 15.73 18.71
N LEU A 174 -0.47 14.64 19.31
CA LEU A 174 0.39 13.64 19.94
C LEU A 174 1.38 13.05 18.92
N LEU A 175 0.91 12.65 17.74
CA LEU A 175 1.78 12.10 16.69
C LEU A 175 2.84 13.14 16.26
N ILE A 176 2.40 14.33 15.90
CA ILE A 176 3.29 15.40 15.41
C ILE A 176 4.36 15.72 16.45
N ASN A 177 3.96 15.93 17.70
CA ASN A 177 4.86 16.33 18.76
C ASN A 177 5.81 15.20 19.18
N THR A 178 5.40 13.94 19.04
CA THR A 178 6.22 12.82 19.48
C THR A 178 7.23 12.37 18.45
N ILE A 179 6.81 12.19 17.18
CA ILE A 179 7.70 11.62 16.15
C ILE A 179 8.07 12.61 15.05
N GLY A 180 7.36 13.75 14.94
CA GLY A 180 7.54 14.70 13.85
C GLY A 180 9.01 15.09 13.65
N GLY A 181 9.57 14.71 12.50
CA GLY A 181 10.94 15.03 12.10
C GLY A 181 12.05 14.28 12.85
N LYS A 182 11.75 13.29 13.68
CA LYS A 182 12.78 12.52 14.41
C LYS A 182 13.50 11.54 13.50
N LYS A 183 14.78 11.76 13.25
CA LYS A 183 15.64 10.95 12.36
C LYS A 183 15.54 9.44 12.67
N LYS A 184 15.54 9.04 13.94
CA LYS A 184 15.43 7.63 14.34
C LYS A 184 14.18 6.91 13.83
N CYS A 185 13.08 7.64 13.64
CA CYS A 185 11.81 7.08 13.17
C CYS A 185 11.75 7.01 11.64
N THR A 186 12.61 7.73 10.92
CA THR A 186 12.49 7.98 9.48
C THR A 186 12.50 6.67 8.69
N GLU A 187 13.55 5.90 8.82
CA GLU A 187 13.76 4.66 8.06
C GLU A 187 12.66 3.63 8.35
N LYS A 188 12.44 3.33 9.63
CA LYS A 188 11.42 2.35 10.04
C LYS A 188 9.99 2.75 9.69
N LEU A 189 9.67 4.05 9.72
CA LEU A 189 8.37 4.55 9.32
C LEU A 189 8.22 4.44 7.80
N TYR A 190 9.28 4.73 7.05
CA TYR A 190 9.29 4.59 5.60
C TYR A 190 9.12 3.13 5.18
N GLU A 191 9.89 2.21 5.74
CA GLU A 191 9.74 0.76 5.52
C GLU A 191 8.33 0.26 5.82
N HIS A 192 7.68 0.81 6.86
CA HIS A 192 6.34 0.41 7.23
C HIS A 192 5.25 0.92 6.28
N VAL A 193 5.34 2.17 5.82
CA VAL A 193 4.31 2.77 4.95
C VAL A 193 4.48 2.42 3.49
N PHE A 194 5.67 2.05 3.06
CA PHE A 194 5.87 1.45 1.76
C PHE A 194 5.61 -0.06 1.87
N PRO A 195 4.67 -0.60 1.07
CA PRO A 195 4.36 -2.02 1.12
C PRO A 195 5.63 -2.83 0.80
N GLU A 196 6.03 -3.64 1.77
CA GLU A 196 7.07 -4.66 1.68
C GLU A 196 8.41 -4.22 1.09
N GLY A 197 9.17 -3.55 1.96
CA GLY A 197 10.61 -3.39 1.78
C GLY A 197 10.99 -2.52 0.59
N VAL A 198 11.52 -1.37 0.89
CA VAL A 198 12.19 -0.44 -0.05
C VAL A 198 13.25 -1.14 -0.92
N ASN A 199 13.64 -2.36 -0.56
CA ASN A 199 14.62 -3.19 -1.26
C ASN A 199 14.01 -4.25 -2.18
N ALA A 200 12.70 -4.37 -2.27
CA ALA A 200 12.09 -5.34 -3.16
C ALA A 200 12.02 -4.78 -4.59
N ASN A 201 12.56 -5.54 -5.54
CA ASN A 201 12.42 -5.30 -6.98
C ASN A 201 10.95 -5.45 -7.41
N ARG A 202 10.08 -4.54 -6.94
CA ARG A 202 8.62 -4.69 -7.03
C ARG A 202 7.99 -3.77 -8.07
N ILE A 203 7.19 -4.36 -8.94
CA ILE A 203 6.24 -3.67 -9.81
C ILE A 203 4.82 -4.01 -9.34
N VAL A 204 3.98 -3.00 -9.19
CA VAL A 204 2.58 -3.17 -8.80
C VAL A 204 1.67 -2.80 -9.96
N ILE A 205 0.79 -3.73 -10.32
CA ILE A 205 -0.26 -3.54 -11.31
C ILE A 205 -1.56 -3.28 -10.57
N LYS A 206 -1.96 -2.03 -10.51
CA LYS A 206 -3.25 -1.64 -9.96
C LYS A 206 -4.30 -1.74 -11.04
N TRP A 207 -5.34 -2.53 -10.84
CA TRP A 207 -6.39 -2.73 -11.81
C TRP A 207 -7.78 -2.53 -11.20
N HIS A 208 -8.70 -2.03 -12.00
CA HIS A 208 -10.10 -1.84 -11.61
C HIS A 208 -11.00 -1.71 -12.83
N LYS A 209 -12.03 -2.53 -12.94
CA LYS A 209 -12.89 -2.59 -14.12
C LYS A 209 -12.04 -2.75 -15.40
N ASN A 210 -12.22 -1.86 -16.37
CA ASN A 210 -11.52 -1.87 -17.65
C ASN A 210 -10.23 -1.02 -17.66
N ARG A 211 -9.64 -0.70 -16.52
CA ARG A 211 -8.43 0.15 -16.42
C ARG A 211 -7.35 -0.54 -15.59
N PHE A 212 -6.11 -0.35 -16.00
CA PHE A 212 -4.96 -0.68 -15.17
C PHE A 212 -3.93 0.45 -15.20
N VAL A 213 -3.10 0.47 -14.17
CA VAL A 213 -1.93 1.33 -14.04
C VAL A 213 -0.79 0.51 -13.49
N VAL A 214 0.39 0.67 -14.04
CA VAL A 214 1.61 -0.02 -13.62
C VAL A 214 2.51 0.96 -12.90
N TYR A 215 2.94 0.58 -11.70
CA TYR A 215 3.84 1.35 -10.85
C TYR A 215 5.12 0.57 -10.63
N ASP A 216 6.26 1.21 -10.83
CA ASP A 216 7.57 0.65 -10.54
C ASP A 216 8.13 1.20 -9.24
N PHE A 217 8.20 0.36 -8.23
CA PHE A 217 8.77 0.71 -6.93
C PHE A 217 10.25 0.35 -6.78
N ARG A 218 10.90 -0.18 -7.82
CA ARG A 218 12.32 -0.58 -7.77
C ARG A 218 13.27 0.61 -7.75
N ASN A 219 12.95 1.66 -8.50
CA ASN A 219 13.75 2.90 -8.57
C ASN A 219 13.43 3.81 -7.39
N GLN A 220 13.28 3.21 -6.21
CA GLN A 220 12.94 4.01 -5.07
C GLN A 220 14.14 4.80 -4.59
N VAL A 221 13.77 5.96 -4.40
CA VAL A 221 14.27 6.99 -3.54
C VAL A 221 15.58 6.59 -2.84
N ASP A 222 16.67 7.05 -3.41
CA ASP A 222 17.94 7.12 -2.71
C ASP A 222 17.72 7.63 -1.28
N GLU A 223 18.52 7.20 -0.36
CA GLU A 223 18.56 7.49 1.06
C GLU A 223 17.54 8.52 1.62
N ILE A 224 16.48 8.03 2.27
CA ILE A 224 15.52 8.90 2.99
C ILE A 224 16.22 9.55 4.17
N LYS A 225 16.35 10.88 4.14
CA LYS A 225 17.10 11.66 5.14
C LYS A 225 16.24 12.10 6.31
N SER A 226 14.99 12.41 6.08
CA SER A 226 14.06 12.90 7.10
C SER A 226 12.61 12.75 6.65
N PHE A 227 11.67 13.02 7.55
CA PHE A 227 10.26 13.15 7.22
C PHE A 227 9.63 14.34 7.97
N LYS A 228 8.47 14.75 7.50
CA LYS A 228 7.64 15.77 8.11
C LYS A 228 6.21 15.28 8.26
N LEU A 229 5.64 15.45 9.43
CA LEU A 229 4.20 15.36 9.66
C LEU A 229 3.62 16.77 9.72
N SER A 230 2.53 17.00 9.01
CA SER A 230 1.83 18.28 9.03
C SER A 230 0.32 18.07 8.96
N PRO A 231 -0.48 18.94 9.58
CA PRO A 231 -1.93 18.92 9.42
C PRO A 231 -2.30 19.11 7.95
N PHE A 232 -3.32 18.39 7.51
CA PHE A 232 -3.94 18.63 6.22
C PHE A 232 -4.60 20.02 6.23
N LYS A 233 -4.38 20.79 5.18
CA LYS A 233 -5.04 22.06 4.95
C LYS A 233 -5.71 22.00 3.59
N SER A 234 -6.99 21.66 3.57
CA SER A 234 -7.75 21.75 2.33
C SER A 234 -8.22 23.18 2.06
N LYS A 235 -8.54 23.42 0.80
CA LYS A 235 -9.30 24.62 0.41
C LYS A 235 -10.81 24.37 0.53
N SER A 236 -11.21 23.27 1.19
CA SER A 236 -12.57 22.82 1.33
C SER A 236 -13.42 23.76 2.20
N LYS A 237 -14.71 23.78 1.94
CA LYS A 237 -15.72 24.47 2.76
C LYS A 237 -16.00 23.75 4.10
N HIS A 238 -15.46 22.54 4.29
CA HIS A 238 -15.66 21.69 5.48
C HIS A 238 -14.33 21.39 6.17
N PRO A 239 -13.75 22.35 6.91
CA PRO A 239 -12.45 22.20 7.57
C PRO A 239 -12.45 21.15 8.69
N GLU A 240 -13.60 20.76 9.21
CA GLU A 240 -13.77 19.70 10.20
C GLU A 240 -13.37 18.31 9.68
N ASP A 241 -13.58 18.06 8.39
CA ASP A 241 -13.14 16.81 7.74
C ASP A 241 -11.61 16.74 7.65
N ASP A 242 -10.94 17.88 7.57
CA ASP A 242 -9.49 17.98 7.45
C ASP A 242 -8.78 17.63 8.76
N ALA A 243 -9.45 17.85 9.91
CA ALA A 243 -8.85 17.63 11.21
C ALA A 243 -8.44 16.17 11.50
N ARG A 244 -9.05 15.20 10.79
CA ARG A 244 -8.70 13.77 10.89
C ARG A 244 -7.51 13.38 10.01
N ILE A 245 -7.01 14.30 9.17
CA ILE A 245 -6.04 13.99 8.12
C ILE A 245 -4.69 14.64 8.45
N LEU A 246 -3.62 13.89 8.26
CA LEU A 246 -2.23 14.35 8.27
C LEU A 246 -1.55 14.07 6.95
N TYR A 247 -0.65 14.94 6.55
CA TYR A 247 0.37 14.63 5.54
C TYR A 247 1.63 14.10 6.21
N LEU A 248 2.13 13.00 5.67
CA LEU A 248 3.45 12.46 5.94
C LEU A 248 4.29 12.58 4.67
N THR A 249 5.28 13.46 4.68
CA THR A 249 6.17 13.69 3.54
C THR A 249 7.58 13.24 3.91
N PHE A 250 8.15 12.33 3.12
CA PHE A 250 9.53 11.91 3.26
C PHE A 250 10.44 12.77 2.39
N LYS A 251 11.60 13.12 2.92
CA LYS A 251 12.59 13.97 2.25
C LYS A 251 13.83 13.19 1.91
N ASN A 252 14.19 13.18 0.64
CA ASN A 252 15.35 12.47 0.10
C ASN A 252 16.35 13.38 -0.62
N GLY A 253 16.04 14.65 -0.75
CA GLY A 253 16.84 15.62 -1.49
C GLY A 253 16.50 15.70 -2.98
N SER A 254 15.55 14.90 -3.49
CA SER A 254 14.99 15.04 -4.83
C SER A 254 13.95 16.16 -4.89
N LYS A 255 13.62 16.62 -6.11
CA LYS A 255 12.55 17.60 -6.33
C LYS A 255 11.17 17.03 -6.01
N LEU A 256 11.00 15.71 -6.12
CA LEU A 256 9.75 15.01 -5.93
C LEU A 256 9.87 14.09 -4.71
N GLU A 257 9.16 14.41 -3.66
CA GLU A 257 9.21 13.74 -2.37
C GLU A 257 7.98 12.85 -2.18
N PRO A 258 8.11 11.60 -1.70
CA PRO A 258 6.96 10.75 -1.39
C PRO A 258 6.05 11.38 -0.34
N GLN A 259 4.78 11.55 -0.68
CA GLN A 259 3.76 12.14 0.18
C GLN A 259 2.62 11.17 0.43
N PHE A 260 2.28 10.98 1.69
CA PHE A 260 1.20 10.12 2.14
C PHE A 260 0.12 10.91 2.86
N ILE A 261 -1.11 10.53 2.62
CA ILE A 261 -2.27 10.97 3.39
C ILE A 261 -2.57 9.94 4.47
N LEU A 262 -2.51 10.36 5.72
CA LEU A 262 -2.86 9.57 6.89
C LEU A 262 -4.25 10.00 7.36
N THR A 263 -5.22 9.10 7.32
CA THR A 263 -6.59 9.38 7.81
C THR A 263 -6.86 8.61 9.08
N LEU A 264 -7.12 9.32 10.17
CA LEU A 264 -7.46 8.71 11.46
C LEU A 264 -8.88 8.15 11.45
N ASN A 265 -9.01 6.90 11.81
CA ASN A 265 -10.29 6.20 11.91
C ASN A 265 -10.42 5.47 13.25
N THR A 266 -11.64 5.25 13.69
CA THR A 266 -11.98 4.31 14.77
C THR A 266 -12.14 2.91 14.19
N ASN A 267 -11.62 1.89 14.88
CA ASN A 267 -11.75 0.49 14.46
C ASN A 267 -13.04 -0.17 14.94
N SER A 268 -13.70 0.40 15.95
CA SER A 268 -14.96 -0.07 16.47
C SER A 268 -16.07 0.96 16.23
N THR A 269 -17.29 0.48 16.10
CA THR A 269 -18.48 1.34 16.08
C THR A 269 -18.86 1.78 17.49
N ASP A 270 -18.56 0.94 18.49
CA ASP A 270 -18.99 1.12 19.87
C ASP A 270 -17.92 1.84 20.70
N ILE A 271 -18.38 2.71 21.59
CA ILE A 271 -17.54 3.45 22.51
C ILE A 271 -17.24 2.56 23.73
N ASN A 272 -15.94 2.38 24.01
CA ASN A 272 -15.48 1.65 25.19
C ASN A 272 -14.21 2.30 25.77
N GLU A 273 -13.75 1.85 26.94
CA GLU A 273 -12.56 2.39 27.61
C GLU A 273 -11.27 2.20 26.80
N HIS A 274 -11.25 1.18 25.92
CA HIS A 274 -10.10 0.86 25.05
C HIS A 274 -10.40 1.29 23.61
N ILE A 275 -10.21 2.57 23.35
CA ILE A 275 -10.44 3.13 22.03
C ILE A 275 -9.42 2.57 21.05
N SER A 276 -9.89 1.84 20.05
CA SER A 276 -9.07 1.33 18.97
C SER A 276 -9.03 2.32 17.82
N LEU A 277 -7.89 2.97 17.64
CA LEU A 277 -7.64 3.95 16.58
C LEU A 277 -6.62 3.43 15.58
N LYS A 278 -6.79 3.81 14.32
CA LYS A 278 -5.80 3.55 13.25
C LYS A 278 -5.73 4.69 12.25
N TYR A 279 -4.56 4.96 11.75
CA TYR A 279 -4.36 5.76 10.55
C TYR A 279 -4.35 4.84 9.34
N THR A 280 -5.36 4.97 8.48
CA THR A 280 -5.27 4.42 7.12
C THR A 280 -4.40 5.32 6.28
N ILE A 281 -3.59 4.72 5.42
CA ILE A 281 -2.55 5.43 4.67
C ILE A 281 -2.84 5.30 3.18
N LYS A 282 -2.63 6.39 2.46
CA LYS A 282 -2.67 6.45 0.99
C LYS A 282 -1.45 7.22 0.50
N LEU A 283 -0.71 6.67 -0.44
CA LEU A 283 0.32 7.41 -1.16
C LEU A 283 -0.37 8.40 -2.11
N ASP A 284 -0.12 9.70 -1.92
CA ASP A 284 -0.84 10.77 -2.60
C ASP A 284 -0.30 11.04 -4.01
N ASN A 285 1.01 11.19 -4.14
CA ASN A 285 1.66 11.49 -5.42
C ASN A 285 2.25 10.26 -6.10
N ILE A 286 1.58 9.11 -6.00
CA ILE A 286 2.06 7.83 -6.55
C ILE A 286 2.24 7.87 -8.08
N ASP A 287 1.32 8.53 -8.78
CA ASP A 287 1.36 8.60 -10.24
C ASP A 287 2.57 9.40 -10.74
N GLU A 288 2.96 10.44 -10.01
CA GLU A 288 4.10 11.29 -10.34
C GLU A 288 5.44 10.61 -10.07
N LEU A 289 5.48 9.75 -9.02
CA LEU A 289 6.72 9.11 -8.58
C LEU A 289 7.01 7.79 -9.29
N PHE A 290 6.00 6.95 -9.47
CA PHE A 290 6.20 5.53 -9.75
C PHE A 290 5.44 5.01 -10.98
N LYS A 291 4.55 5.80 -11.58
CA LYS A 291 3.78 5.34 -12.74
C LYS A 291 4.66 5.21 -13.97
N ILE A 292 4.72 4.01 -14.53
CA ILE A 292 5.45 3.71 -15.77
C ILE A 292 4.52 3.47 -16.96
N GLY A 293 3.24 3.17 -16.72
CA GLY A 293 2.29 2.95 -17.80
C GLY A 293 0.88 2.68 -17.29
N GLY A 294 0.00 2.40 -18.22
CA GLY A 294 -1.39 2.05 -17.96
C GLY A 294 -2.29 2.32 -19.15
N SER A 295 -3.46 1.69 -19.17
CA SER A 295 -4.43 1.81 -20.26
C SER A 295 -5.85 1.53 -19.78
N SER A 296 -6.80 1.87 -20.65
CA SER A 296 -8.19 1.40 -20.58
C SER A 296 -8.41 0.34 -21.66
N ILE A 297 -9.08 -0.75 -21.29
CA ILE A 297 -9.45 -1.84 -22.19
C ILE A 297 -10.83 -1.52 -22.75
N GLN A 298 -10.92 -1.41 -24.06
CA GLN A 298 -12.17 -1.18 -24.80
C GLN A 298 -12.81 -2.50 -25.24
#